data_73d71953d67ceba96f0311ff2afb088b
#
_entry.id   73d71953d67ceba96f0311ff2afb088b
#
_cell.length_a   1.000
_cell.length_b   1.000
_cell.length_c   1.000
_cell.angle_alpha   90.00
_cell.angle_beta   90.00
_cell.angle_gamma   90.00
#
_symmetry.space_group_name_H-M   'P 1'
#
loop_
_entity.id
_entity.type
_entity.pdbx_description
1 polymer ?
#
loop_
_entity_poly.entity_id
_entity_poly.type
_entity_poly.pdbx_seq_one_letter_code
_entity_poly.pdbx_strand_id
1 'polypeptide(L)'
;MNNALSVTVGGGGSFALVVKSDHSLWACGINDRGQLGSGTTQGSAEYIKIMDNVSKAAAGDKFAFAVKQDGTLWAWGANDRGQLGDGTTIDRLSPVKVADGIADTNAYYALTTDGRMLEIGNGFAEAATGVSRILNGSLAIMTDGSLWSCSVEYDDYYITDDAISACEDGEANCYVIKTDHSLWLTEMFSEDETSSGTEIAHGYKDVASFEIDYDGGWPGFVLLDADNVLYYLDYIDGDGNLQLKKIADNIAAFAFSSVTVENDCGTHFCIDTSGQLYAFGKNYYGVFGKGRTAGYSDTPVTVAFPN
;
A
#
# COMPACT_ATOMS: atom_id res chain seq x y z
N MET A 1 -21.13 -11.82 -3.73
CA MET A 1 -19.86 -11.67 -3.00
C MET A 1 -18.90 -10.91 -3.90
N ASN A 2 -18.16 -9.95 -3.37
CA ASN A 2 -17.30 -9.12 -4.22
C ASN A 2 -16.02 -9.83 -4.65
N ASN A 3 -15.63 -10.91 -3.96
CA ASN A 3 -14.45 -11.75 -4.26
C ASN A 3 -13.17 -10.92 -4.50
N ALA A 4 -12.94 -9.88 -3.68
CA ALA A 4 -11.71 -9.11 -3.71
C ALA A 4 -10.54 -9.94 -3.18
N LEU A 5 -9.40 -9.91 -3.88
CA LEU A 5 -8.12 -10.48 -3.42
C LEU A 5 -7.25 -9.42 -2.76
N SER A 6 -7.15 -8.25 -3.40
CA SER A 6 -6.37 -7.13 -2.89
C SER A 6 -6.99 -5.81 -3.29
N VAL A 7 -6.70 -4.79 -2.52
CA VAL A 7 -7.06 -3.40 -2.76
C VAL A 7 -5.83 -2.52 -2.53
N THR A 8 -5.70 -1.47 -3.33
CA THR A 8 -4.70 -0.42 -3.13
C THR A 8 -5.35 0.93 -3.39
N VAL A 9 -4.86 1.97 -2.74
CA VAL A 9 -5.44 3.31 -2.75
C VAL A 9 -4.37 4.30 -3.18
N GLY A 10 -4.72 5.17 -4.11
CA GLY A 10 -3.84 6.25 -4.55
C GLY A 10 -3.77 7.39 -3.53
N GLY A 11 -2.79 8.27 -3.68
CA GLY A 11 -2.50 9.36 -2.77
C GLY A 11 -3.75 10.17 -2.41
N GLY A 12 -3.90 10.49 -1.11
CA GLY A 12 -5.05 11.19 -0.56
C GLY A 12 -6.39 10.48 -0.70
N GLY A 13 -6.42 9.15 -0.96
CA GLY A 13 -7.67 8.41 -1.17
C GLY A 13 -8.41 8.78 -2.46
N SER A 14 -7.71 9.36 -3.42
CA SER A 14 -8.29 9.95 -4.63
C SER A 14 -8.84 8.92 -5.62
N PHE A 15 -8.27 7.72 -5.65
CA PHE A 15 -8.74 6.59 -6.45
C PHE A 15 -8.38 5.26 -5.78
N ALA A 16 -9.07 4.21 -6.16
CA ALA A 16 -8.82 2.86 -5.66
C ALA A 16 -8.73 1.85 -6.80
N LEU A 17 -7.86 0.87 -6.62
CA LEU A 17 -7.71 -0.28 -7.50
C LEU A 17 -8.03 -1.56 -6.72
N VAL A 18 -8.80 -2.45 -7.31
CA VAL A 18 -9.18 -3.73 -6.70
C VAL A 18 -8.88 -4.87 -7.67
N VAL A 19 -8.08 -5.84 -7.22
CA VAL A 19 -7.91 -7.11 -7.92
C VAL A 19 -8.90 -8.11 -7.34
N LYS A 20 -9.69 -8.74 -8.19
CA LYS A 20 -10.68 -9.77 -7.79
C LYS A 20 -10.10 -11.18 -7.92
N SER A 21 -10.77 -12.16 -7.32
CA SER A 21 -10.35 -13.58 -7.36
C SER A 21 -10.36 -14.20 -8.77
N ASP A 22 -11.06 -13.57 -9.74
CA ASP A 22 -10.98 -13.92 -11.16
C ASP A 22 -9.82 -13.23 -11.89
N HIS A 23 -8.93 -12.57 -11.14
CA HIS A 23 -7.79 -11.80 -11.64
C HIS A 23 -8.16 -10.61 -12.53
N SER A 24 -9.38 -10.13 -12.46
CA SER A 24 -9.77 -8.86 -13.09
C SER A 24 -9.38 -7.69 -12.19
N LEU A 25 -8.85 -6.60 -12.81
CA LEU A 25 -8.53 -5.34 -12.16
C LEU A 25 -9.65 -4.33 -12.39
N TRP A 26 -10.10 -3.70 -11.32
CA TRP A 26 -11.15 -2.69 -11.31
C TRP A 26 -10.65 -1.41 -10.65
N ALA A 27 -11.13 -0.26 -11.13
CA ALA A 27 -10.74 1.06 -10.62
C ALA A 27 -11.95 1.97 -10.43
N CYS A 28 -11.89 2.88 -9.45
CA CYS A 28 -12.84 4.00 -9.31
C CYS A 28 -12.18 5.20 -8.61
N GLY A 29 -12.78 6.37 -8.73
CA GLY A 29 -12.30 7.62 -8.14
C GLY A 29 -11.98 8.70 -9.16
N ILE A 30 -11.04 9.60 -8.82
CA ILE A 30 -10.53 10.66 -9.70
C ILE A 30 -9.73 10.06 -10.87
N ASN A 31 -9.75 10.79 -12.00
CA ASN A 31 -9.05 10.36 -13.22
C ASN A 31 -8.45 11.54 -14.03
N ASP A 32 -8.14 12.64 -13.40
CA ASP A 32 -7.66 13.87 -14.05
C ASP A 32 -6.34 13.71 -14.81
N ARG A 33 -5.55 12.70 -14.49
CA ARG A 33 -4.28 12.33 -15.12
C ARG A 33 -4.32 10.94 -15.79
N GLY A 34 -5.49 10.31 -15.89
CA GLY A 34 -5.65 8.96 -16.46
C GLY A 34 -5.36 7.82 -15.48
N GLN A 35 -5.28 8.08 -14.16
CA GLN A 35 -4.90 7.12 -13.12
C GLN A 35 -5.87 5.93 -12.99
N LEU A 36 -7.10 6.00 -13.52
CA LEU A 36 -7.98 4.84 -13.61
C LEU A 36 -7.62 3.89 -14.76
N GLY A 37 -6.86 4.36 -15.78
CA GLY A 37 -6.50 3.53 -16.93
C GLY A 37 -7.62 3.27 -17.94
N SER A 38 -8.70 4.06 -17.90
CA SER A 38 -9.90 3.89 -18.71
C SER A 38 -9.79 4.38 -20.16
N GLY A 39 -8.65 4.95 -20.56
CA GLY A 39 -8.45 5.62 -21.85
C GLY A 39 -8.95 7.06 -21.90
N THR A 40 -9.43 7.60 -20.79
CA THR A 40 -9.96 8.97 -20.66
C THR A 40 -9.42 9.64 -19.40
N THR A 41 -9.74 10.92 -19.20
CA THR A 41 -9.51 11.66 -17.94
C THR A 41 -10.79 11.83 -17.11
N GLN A 42 -11.87 11.14 -17.47
CA GLN A 42 -13.13 11.19 -16.74
C GLN A 42 -13.09 10.27 -15.52
N GLY A 43 -13.30 10.82 -14.32
CA GLY A 43 -13.43 10.05 -13.07
C GLY A 43 -14.69 9.18 -13.05
N SER A 44 -14.69 8.18 -12.20
CA SER A 44 -15.84 7.28 -12.02
C SER A 44 -16.10 7.06 -10.52
N ALA A 45 -17.34 7.24 -10.09
CA ALA A 45 -17.82 6.89 -8.75
C ALA A 45 -18.35 5.44 -8.67
N GLU A 46 -18.22 4.69 -9.77
CA GLU A 46 -18.50 3.25 -9.84
C GLU A 46 -17.24 2.53 -10.32
N TYR A 47 -17.01 1.32 -9.81
CA TYR A 47 -15.89 0.51 -10.26
C TYR A 47 -16.03 0.14 -11.74
N ILE A 48 -15.01 0.45 -12.54
CA ILE A 48 -14.89 0.09 -13.94
C ILE A 48 -13.80 -0.94 -14.12
N LYS A 49 -14.03 -1.94 -14.97
CA LYS A 49 -13.03 -2.96 -15.29
C LYS A 49 -11.95 -2.38 -16.19
N ILE A 50 -10.68 -2.58 -15.82
CA ILE A 50 -9.52 -2.03 -16.55
C ILE A 50 -8.82 -3.11 -17.37
N MET A 51 -8.50 -4.25 -16.76
CA MET A 51 -7.80 -5.34 -17.44
C MET A 51 -8.04 -6.69 -16.76
N ASP A 52 -7.58 -7.76 -17.40
CA ASP A 52 -7.63 -9.13 -16.90
C ASP A 52 -6.23 -9.69 -16.67
N ASN A 53 -6.20 -10.84 -15.98
CA ASN A 53 -4.99 -11.60 -15.66
C ASN A 53 -4.00 -10.83 -14.78
N VAL A 54 -4.48 -10.03 -13.84
CA VAL A 54 -3.68 -9.26 -12.88
C VAL A 54 -3.43 -10.11 -11.63
N SER A 55 -2.17 -10.21 -11.22
CA SER A 55 -1.77 -10.83 -9.95
C SER A 55 -1.68 -9.81 -8.83
N LYS A 56 -1.20 -8.59 -9.13
CA LYS A 56 -1.01 -7.49 -8.17
C LYS A 56 -1.26 -6.14 -8.82
N ALA A 57 -1.74 -5.18 -8.05
CA ALA A 57 -1.81 -3.77 -8.43
C ALA A 57 -1.21 -2.89 -7.33
N ALA A 58 -0.62 -1.77 -7.72
CA ALA A 58 -0.11 -0.75 -6.82
C ALA A 58 -0.51 0.64 -7.32
N ALA A 59 -0.79 1.54 -6.39
CA ALA A 59 -1.19 2.91 -6.68
C ALA A 59 -0.19 3.89 -6.05
N GLY A 60 0.30 4.82 -6.86
CA GLY A 60 1.00 6.02 -6.41
C GLY A 60 0.02 7.19 -6.22
N ASP A 61 0.51 8.43 -6.23
CA ASP A 61 -0.35 9.60 -6.03
C ASP A 61 -1.40 9.74 -7.15
N LYS A 62 -0.98 9.81 -8.41
CA LYS A 62 -1.85 9.92 -9.59
C LYS A 62 -1.47 8.96 -10.70
N PHE A 63 -0.85 7.85 -10.37
CA PHE A 63 -0.41 6.83 -11.31
C PHE A 63 -0.60 5.44 -10.69
N ALA A 64 -0.53 4.42 -11.52
CA ALA A 64 -0.79 3.06 -11.11
C ALA A 64 0.04 2.05 -11.88
N PHE A 65 0.25 0.90 -11.24
CA PHE A 65 0.90 -0.27 -11.80
C PHE A 65 0.05 -1.51 -11.64
N ALA A 66 0.23 -2.44 -12.56
CA ALA A 66 -0.29 -3.80 -12.44
C ALA A 66 0.75 -4.82 -12.92
N VAL A 67 1.00 -5.83 -12.11
CA VAL A 67 1.73 -7.04 -12.50
C VAL A 67 0.72 -8.05 -12.99
N LYS A 68 0.88 -8.55 -14.21
CA LYS A 68 0.08 -9.66 -14.72
C LYS A 68 0.61 -11.01 -14.28
N GLN A 69 -0.24 -12.04 -14.38
CA GLN A 69 0.13 -13.43 -14.05
C GLN A 69 1.28 -13.97 -14.90
N ASP A 70 1.53 -13.39 -16.08
CA ASP A 70 2.66 -13.73 -16.95
C ASP A 70 3.97 -13.00 -16.58
N GLY A 71 3.97 -12.22 -15.48
CA GLY A 71 5.12 -11.46 -15.01
C GLY A 71 5.37 -10.16 -15.77
N THR A 72 4.44 -9.69 -16.59
CA THR A 72 4.56 -8.37 -17.25
C THR A 72 4.08 -7.27 -16.33
N LEU A 73 4.84 -6.16 -16.24
CA LEU A 73 4.48 -4.93 -15.52
C LEU A 73 3.86 -3.93 -16.49
N TRP A 74 2.72 -3.39 -16.09
CA TRP A 74 1.97 -2.37 -16.82
C TRP A 74 1.82 -1.13 -15.97
N ALA A 75 1.88 0.07 -16.59
CA ALA A 75 1.83 1.36 -15.92
C ALA A 75 0.88 2.33 -16.64
N TRP A 76 0.25 3.25 -15.88
CA TRP A 76 -0.62 4.29 -16.42
C TRP A 76 -0.82 5.43 -15.42
N GLY A 77 -1.40 6.55 -15.88
CA GLY A 77 -1.62 7.77 -15.10
C GLY A 77 -0.57 8.83 -15.36
N ALA A 78 -0.28 9.65 -14.35
CA ALA A 78 0.68 10.74 -14.40
C ALA A 78 2.11 10.24 -14.69
N ASN A 79 2.83 10.99 -15.57
CA ASN A 79 4.19 10.63 -15.96
C ASN A 79 5.12 11.83 -16.18
N ASP A 80 4.79 12.99 -15.67
CA ASP A 80 5.55 14.23 -15.85
C ASP A 80 6.97 14.21 -15.26
N ARG A 81 7.26 13.21 -14.39
CA ARG A 81 8.57 12.95 -13.79
C ARG A 81 9.23 11.65 -14.32
N GLY A 82 8.61 10.97 -15.28
CA GLY A 82 9.06 9.66 -15.77
C GLY A 82 8.74 8.49 -14.84
N GLN A 83 7.86 8.71 -13.85
CA GLN A 83 7.54 7.74 -12.79
C GLN A 83 6.91 6.43 -13.28
N LEU A 84 6.43 6.38 -14.53
CA LEU A 84 5.92 5.15 -15.12
C LEU A 84 7.02 4.21 -15.66
N GLY A 85 8.26 4.69 -15.81
CA GLY A 85 9.38 3.88 -16.32
C GLY A 85 9.26 3.49 -17.80
N ASP A 86 8.38 4.13 -18.59
CA ASP A 86 8.19 3.83 -20.03
C ASP A 86 9.16 4.57 -20.96
N GLY A 87 10.17 5.24 -20.38
CA GLY A 87 11.17 6.02 -21.11
C GLY A 87 10.67 7.38 -21.62
N THR A 88 9.49 7.82 -21.19
CA THR A 88 8.90 9.12 -21.53
C THR A 88 8.49 9.91 -20.30
N THR A 89 8.03 11.14 -20.49
CA THR A 89 7.39 11.96 -19.45
C THR A 89 5.94 12.31 -19.82
N ILE A 90 5.30 11.44 -20.62
CA ILE A 90 3.94 11.65 -21.14
C ILE A 90 2.97 10.78 -20.34
N ASP A 91 1.90 11.38 -19.81
CA ASP A 91 0.83 10.67 -19.12
C ASP A 91 0.23 9.56 -19.99
N ARG A 92 -0.11 8.45 -19.36
CA ARG A 92 -0.75 7.32 -20.02
C ARG A 92 -2.20 7.17 -19.54
N LEU A 93 -3.14 7.42 -20.42
CA LEU A 93 -4.58 7.27 -20.10
C LEU A 93 -5.04 5.81 -20.06
N SER A 94 -4.26 4.92 -20.65
CA SER A 94 -4.49 3.46 -20.67
C SER A 94 -3.21 2.73 -20.24
N PRO A 95 -3.31 1.52 -19.68
CA PRO A 95 -2.16 0.73 -19.32
C PRO A 95 -1.20 0.49 -20.49
N VAL A 96 0.09 0.75 -20.28
CA VAL A 96 1.19 0.44 -21.20
C VAL A 96 2.17 -0.52 -20.54
N LYS A 97 2.69 -1.50 -21.29
CA LYS A 97 3.68 -2.43 -20.77
C LYS A 97 5.02 -1.72 -20.61
N VAL A 98 5.66 -1.87 -19.44
CA VAL A 98 6.93 -1.20 -19.10
C VAL A 98 8.07 -2.17 -18.78
N ALA A 99 7.78 -3.38 -18.30
CA ALA A 99 8.80 -4.39 -18.00
C ALA A 99 8.28 -5.83 -18.12
N ASP A 100 9.22 -6.78 -18.10
CA ASP A 100 9.00 -8.23 -18.03
C ASP A 100 9.70 -8.82 -16.80
N GLY A 101 9.29 -10.02 -16.39
CA GLY A 101 9.95 -10.76 -15.32
C GLY A 101 9.72 -10.18 -13.92
N ILE A 102 8.60 -9.48 -13.71
CA ILE A 102 8.25 -8.85 -12.44
C ILE A 102 7.33 -9.77 -11.62
N ALA A 103 7.68 -9.96 -10.35
CA ALA A 103 6.92 -10.75 -9.37
C ALA A 103 6.00 -9.87 -8.52
N ASP A 104 6.43 -8.65 -8.15
CA ASP A 104 5.71 -7.74 -7.26
C ASP A 104 6.01 -6.26 -7.57
N THR A 105 5.19 -5.34 -7.04
CA THR A 105 5.43 -3.88 -7.11
C THR A 105 4.69 -3.15 -5.98
N ASN A 106 5.30 -2.07 -5.48
CA ASN A 106 4.70 -1.15 -4.51
C ASN A 106 4.48 0.28 -5.06
N ALA A 107 4.43 0.44 -6.38
CA ALA A 107 4.33 1.69 -7.12
C ALA A 107 5.63 2.50 -7.30
N TYR A 108 6.65 2.29 -6.49
CA TYR A 108 7.97 2.95 -6.63
C TYR A 108 9.03 1.97 -7.06
N TYR A 109 8.93 0.74 -6.57
CA TYR A 109 9.86 -0.35 -6.85
C TYR A 109 9.13 -1.54 -7.46
N ALA A 110 9.86 -2.25 -8.30
CA ALA A 110 9.46 -3.53 -8.87
C ALA A 110 10.41 -4.63 -8.36
N LEU A 111 9.84 -5.74 -7.88
CA LEU A 111 10.58 -6.95 -7.52
C LEU A 111 10.58 -7.89 -8.72
N THR A 112 11.76 -8.25 -9.19
CA THR A 112 11.90 -9.24 -10.26
C THR A 112 11.75 -10.66 -9.74
N THR A 113 11.46 -11.60 -10.63
CA THR A 113 11.33 -13.03 -10.29
C THR A 113 12.64 -13.68 -9.84
N ASP A 114 13.79 -13.04 -10.08
CA ASP A 114 15.13 -13.46 -9.63
C ASP A 114 15.61 -12.72 -8.36
N GLY A 115 14.72 -11.95 -7.72
CA GLY A 115 14.97 -11.34 -6.41
C GLY A 115 15.73 -10.02 -6.46
N ARG A 116 15.67 -9.25 -7.58
CA ARG A 116 16.19 -7.90 -7.65
C ARG A 116 15.08 -6.88 -7.39
N MET A 117 15.35 -5.88 -6.58
CA MET A 117 14.51 -4.71 -6.36
C MET A 117 14.98 -3.58 -7.28
N LEU A 118 14.09 -3.10 -8.14
CA LEU A 118 14.38 -2.09 -9.18
C LEU A 118 13.55 -0.84 -8.91
N GLU A 119 14.18 0.34 -8.91
CA GLU A 119 13.49 1.63 -8.83
C GLU A 119 12.91 2.02 -10.19
N ILE A 120 11.56 2.10 -10.27
CA ILE A 120 10.85 2.28 -11.54
C ILE A 120 11.10 3.67 -12.13
N GLY A 121 10.94 4.72 -11.33
CA GLY A 121 11.10 6.11 -11.75
C GLY A 121 12.52 6.49 -12.21
N ASN A 122 13.50 5.67 -11.85
CA ASN A 122 14.91 5.81 -12.22
C ASN A 122 15.32 4.83 -13.34
N GLY A 123 14.39 4.52 -14.26
CA GLY A 123 14.65 3.67 -15.41
C GLY A 123 14.94 2.21 -15.05
N PHE A 124 14.33 1.70 -13.99
CA PHE A 124 14.57 0.36 -13.44
C PHE A 124 16.01 0.15 -12.94
N ALA A 125 16.61 1.18 -12.34
CA ALA A 125 17.90 1.04 -11.69
C ALA A 125 17.81 0.04 -10.52
N GLU A 126 18.83 -0.82 -10.39
CA GLU A 126 18.88 -1.81 -9.33
C GLU A 126 19.13 -1.15 -7.97
N ALA A 127 18.22 -1.33 -7.02
CA ALA A 127 18.35 -0.85 -5.65
C ALA A 127 18.93 -1.93 -4.73
N ALA A 128 18.49 -3.19 -4.88
CA ALA A 128 18.98 -4.29 -4.05
C ALA A 128 18.87 -5.66 -4.77
N THR A 129 19.59 -6.65 -4.26
CA THR A 129 19.52 -8.06 -4.69
C THR A 129 19.24 -8.98 -3.50
N GLY A 130 18.76 -10.20 -3.75
CA GLY A 130 18.42 -11.14 -2.68
C GLY A 130 17.13 -10.79 -1.94
N VAL A 131 16.27 -9.99 -2.56
CA VAL A 131 15.00 -9.55 -2.00
C VAL A 131 13.94 -10.63 -2.17
N SER A 132 13.25 -10.97 -1.10
CA SER A 132 12.11 -11.89 -1.11
C SER A 132 10.76 -11.16 -1.18
N ARG A 133 10.68 -9.94 -0.62
CA ARG A 133 9.45 -9.14 -0.56
C ARG A 133 9.76 -7.65 -0.49
N ILE A 134 9.06 -6.85 -1.27
CA ILE A 134 9.05 -5.39 -1.12
C ILE A 134 7.85 -4.98 -0.25
N LEU A 135 8.06 -4.02 0.63
CA LEU A 135 7.04 -3.43 1.48
C LEU A 135 6.70 -2.00 0.98
N ASN A 136 6.08 -1.20 1.80
CA ASN A 136 5.84 0.21 1.45
C ASN A 136 7.16 1.01 1.50
N GLY A 137 7.25 2.07 0.70
CA GLY A 137 8.46 2.88 0.61
C GLY A 137 9.65 2.08 0.05
N SER A 138 10.80 2.25 0.65
CA SER A 138 12.06 1.58 0.31
C SER A 138 12.34 0.29 1.08
N LEU A 139 11.41 -0.15 1.94
CA LEU A 139 11.60 -1.33 2.79
C LEU A 139 11.56 -2.64 2.01
N ALA A 140 12.53 -3.50 2.26
CA ALA A 140 12.66 -4.81 1.65
C ALA A 140 12.97 -5.89 2.70
N ILE A 141 12.28 -7.03 2.61
CA ILE A 141 12.64 -8.25 3.35
C ILE A 141 13.51 -9.10 2.43
N MET A 142 14.69 -9.45 2.91
CA MET A 142 15.64 -10.29 2.17
C MET A 142 15.28 -11.78 2.24
N THR A 143 15.94 -12.59 1.45
CA THR A 143 15.73 -14.05 1.42
C THR A 143 16.18 -14.76 2.70
N ASP A 144 17.02 -14.13 3.52
CA ASP A 144 17.41 -14.61 4.85
C ASP A 144 16.47 -14.14 5.99
N GLY A 145 15.45 -13.34 5.66
CA GLY A 145 14.48 -12.81 6.62
C GLY A 145 14.87 -11.47 7.24
N SER A 146 16.03 -10.91 6.89
CA SER A 146 16.42 -9.58 7.36
C SER A 146 15.62 -8.47 6.69
N LEU A 147 15.36 -7.38 7.41
CA LEU A 147 14.68 -6.18 6.94
C LEU A 147 15.71 -5.09 6.67
N TRP A 148 15.62 -4.49 5.50
CA TRP A 148 16.49 -3.43 5.04
C TRP A 148 15.68 -2.25 4.46
N SER A 149 16.20 -1.04 4.60
CA SER A 149 15.82 0.10 3.77
C SER A 149 16.80 0.19 2.59
N CYS A 150 16.29 0.08 1.36
CA CYS A 150 17.09 0.00 0.14
C CYS A 150 16.74 1.15 -0.81
N SER A 151 17.75 1.83 -1.36
CA SER A 151 17.58 2.96 -2.27
C SER A 151 18.72 3.01 -3.29
N VAL A 152 18.45 3.50 -4.50
CA VAL A 152 19.49 3.76 -5.51
C VAL A 152 20.35 4.98 -5.15
N GLU A 153 19.81 5.93 -4.39
CA GLU A 153 20.47 7.21 -4.09
C GLU A 153 21.29 7.18 -2.79
N TYR A 154 20.97 6.26 -1.87
CA TYR A 154 21.58 6.17 -0.54
C TYR A 154 22.08 4.76 -0.28
N ASP A 155 23.02 4.60 0.65
CA ASP A 155 23.49 3.30 1.11
C ASP A 155 22.35 2.49 1.72
N ASP A 156 22.31 1.18 1.45
CA ASP A 156 21.35 0.26 2.06
C ASP A 156 21.54 0.21 3.57
N TYR A 157 20.44 0.25 4.31
CA TYR A 157 20.47 0.30 5.76
C TYR A 157 19.78 -0.94 6.35
N TYR A 158 20.54 -1.72 7.13
CA TYR A 158 20.01 -2.85 7.89
C TYR A 158 19.15 -2.37 9.06
N ILE A 159 17.97 -2.98 9.26
CA ILE A 159 17.04 -2.62 10.31
C ILE A 159 16.98 -3.72 11.38
N THR A 160 16.64 -4.95 11.01
CA THR A 160 16.50 -6.08 11.95
C THR A 160 16.37 -7.41 11.21
N ASP A 161 16.45 -8.52 11.96
CA ASP A 161 16.19 -9.88 11.48
C ASP A 161 14.74 -10.32 11.74
N ASP A 162 14.35 -11.43 11.10
CA ASP A 162 13.10 -12.17 11.30
C ASP A 162 11.82 -11.38 11.02
N ALA A 163 11.88 -10.38 10.14
CA ALA A 163 10.73 -9.57 9.78
C ALA A 163 9.74 -10.31 8.87
N ILE A 164 8.44 -10.13 9.13
CA ILE A 164 7.35 -10.58 8.23
C ILE A 164 6.50 -9.43 7.71
N SER A 165 6.47 -8.28 8.40
CA SER A 165 5.83 -7.05 7.97
C SER A 165 6.49 -5.86 8.64
N ALA A 166 6.49 -4.70 7.99
CA ALA A 166 7.00 -3.46 8.55
C ALA A 166 6.38 -2.24 7.88
N CYS A 167 6.40 -1.11 8.58
CA CYS A 167 6.08 0.21 8.04
C CYS A 167 6.88 1.30 8.75
N GLU A 168 7.10 2.40 8.05
CA GLU A 168 7.79 3.60 8.55
C GLU A 168 6.77 4.61 9.09
N ASP A 169 7.17 5.43 10.07
CA ASP A 169 6.33 6.51 10.60
C ASP A 169 6.59 7.88 9.93
N GLY A 170 7.53 7.94 9.00
CA GLY A 170 7.94 9.19 8.35
C GLY A 170 8.92 10.04 9.17
N GLU A 171 9.26 9.65 10.41
CA GLU A 171 10.17 10.38 11.31
C GLU A 171 11.51 9.66 11.56
N ALA A 172 11.78 8.53 10.94
CA ALA A 172 12.94 7.67 11.16
C ALA A 172 12.71 6.48 12.10
N ASN A 173 11.47 6.16 12.45
CA ASN A 173 11.16 4.92 13.15
C ASN A 173 10.50 3.91 12.19
N CYS A 174 10.75 2.63 12.48
CA CYS A 174 10.15 1.50 11.79
C CYS A 174 9.41 0.61 12.79
N TYR A 175 8.16 0.31 12.50
CA TYR A 175 7.38 -0.68 13.23
C TYR A 175 7.49 -2.01 12.50
N VAL A 176 8.01 -3.03 13.18
CA VAL A 176 8.32 -4.32 12.59
C VAL A 176 7.56 -5.44 13.28
N ILE A 177 6.89 -6.28 12.52
CA ILE A 177 6.34 -7.55 13.02
C ILE A 177 7.30 -8.68 12.65
N LYS A 178 7.71 -9.44 13.64
CA LYS A 178 8.64 -10.57 13.49
C LYS A 178 7.90 -11.89 13.32
N THR A 179 8.64 -12.92 12.94
CA THR A 179 8.11 -14.27 12.69
C THR A 179 7.44 -14.92 13.90
N ASP A 180 7.76 -14.48 15.12
CA ASP A 180 7.10 -14.90 16.36
C ASP A 180 5.84 -14.08 16.69
N HIS A 181 5.42 -13.18 15.79
CA HIS A 181 4.29 -12.25 15.95
C HIS A 181 4.51 -11.15 16.99
N SER A 182 5.73 -10.88 17.42
CA SER A 182 6.07 -9.71 18.21
C SER A 182 6.09 -8.45 17.35
N LEU A 183 5.63 -7.33 17.92
CA LEU A 183 5.70 -5.99 17.33
C LEU A 183 6.83 -5.22 17.98
N TRP A 184 7.75 -4.72 17.17
CA TRP A 184 8.93 -3.98 17.59
C TRP A 184 8.91 -2.57 17.03
N LEU A 185 9.40 -1.62 17.84
CA LEU A 185 9.74 -0.26 17.41
C LEU A 185 11.25 -0.16 17.31
N THR A 186 11.79 0.21 16.17
CA THR A 186 13.22 0.38 15.93
C THR A 186 13.49 1.70 15.19
N GLU A 187 14.61 2.36 15.51
CA GLU A 187 15.07 3.55 14.80
C GLU A 187 15.79 3.14 13.50
N MET A 188 15.46 3.79 12.36
CA MET A 188 16.02 3.46 11.06
C MET A 188 17.41 4.02 10.80
N PHE A 189 17.86 5.05 11.52
CA PHE A 189 19.11 5.74 11.27
C PHE A 189 19.95 5.89 12.55
N SER A 190 20.07 4.83 13.34
CA SER A 190 20.96 4.82 14.51
C SER A 190 22.41 4.75 14.06
N GLU A 191 23.26 5.67 14.56
CA GLU A 191 24.71 5.66 14.29
C GLU A 191 25.43 4.42 14.89
N ASP A 192 24.77 3.73 15.81
CA ASP A 192 25.23 2.47 16.39
C ASP A 192 24.58 1.30 15.65
N GLU A 193 25.36 0.51 14.92
CA GLU A 193 24.94 -0.73 14.24
C GLU A 193 24.25 -1.78 15.15
N THR A 194 24.01 -1.43 16.41
CA THR A 194 23.41 -2.26 17.47
C THR A 194 22.06 -1.74 17.94
N SER A 195 21.32 -0.93 17.14
CA SER A 195 19.99 -0.47 17.58
C SER A 195 19.06 -1.67 17.74
N SER A 196 19.10 -2.26 18.93
CA SER A 196 18.11 -3.25 19.35
C SER A 196 16.80 -2.50 19.55
N GLY A 197 15.87 -2.65 18.61
CA GLY A 197 14.52 -2.13 18.77
C GLY A 197 13.90 -2.60 20.09
N THR A 198 12.84 -1.94 20.51
CA THR A 198 12.08 -2.30 21.70
C THR A 198 10.85 -3.09 21.31
N GLU A 199 10.65 -4.27 21.88
CA GLU A 199 9.39 -4.98 21.76
C GLU A 199 8.30 -4.22 22.50
N ILE A 200 7.21 -3.88 21.80
CA ILE A 200 6.11 -3.08 22.35
C ILE A 200 4.80 -3.87 22.48
N ALA A 201 4.67 -4.99 21.76
CA ALA A 201 3.48 -5.84 21.83
C ALA A 201 3.70 -7.23 21.20
N HIS A 202 2.71 -8.11 21.34
CA HIS A 202 2.68 -9.47 20.77
C HIS A 202 1.33 -9.79 20.14
N GLY A 203 1.30 -10.75 19.22
CA GLY A 203 0.08 -11.31 18.64
C GLY A 203 -0.37 -10.64 17.34
N TYR A 204 0.51 -9.93 16.64
CA TYR A 204 0.24 -9.25 15.37
C TYR A 204 0.87 -9.97 14.19
N LYS A 205 0.27 -9.83 13.00
CA LYS A 205 0.80 -10.42 11.76
C LYS A 205 0.98 -9.43 10.62
N ASP A 206 0.41 -8.22 10.72
CA ASP A 206 0.59 -7.17 9.73
C ASP A 206 0.45 -5.79 10.36
N VAL A 207 1.18 -4.82 9.81
CA VAL A 207 1.19 -3.42 10.23
C VAL A 207 1.27 -2.50 9.02
N ALA A 208 0.57 -1.37 9.05
CA ALA A 208 0.76 -0.29 8.11
C ALA A 208 0.60 1.06 8.78
N SER A 209 1.37 2.04 8.30
CA SER A 209 1.25 3.45 8.64
C SER A 209 0.45 4.20 7.59
N PHE A 210 -0.16 5.30 7.99
CA PHE A 210 -0.72 6.29 7.09
C PHE A 210 -0.51 7.67 7.71
N GLU A 211 -0.21 8.66 6.89
CA GLU A 211 -0.03 10.03 7.36
C GLU A 211 -1.38 10.61 7.78
N ILE A 212 -1.43 11.21 8.96
CA ILE A 212 -2.52 12.10 9.39
C ILE A 212 -1.92 13.50 9.44
N ASP A 213 -2.33 14.36 8.52
CA ASP A 213 -1.94 15.77 8.54
C ASP A 213 -2.79 16.52 9.59
N TYR A 214 -2.30 16.47 10.82
CA TYR A 214 -2.77 17.35 11.91
C TYR A 214 -1.59 18.19 12.37
N ASP A 215 -1.81 19.43 12.76
CA ASP A 215 -0.84 20.31 13.44
C ASP A 215 -0.14 19.54 14.60
N GLY A 216 0.99 18.91 14.33
CA GLY A 216 1.74 18.04 15.25
C GLY A 216 1.23 16.59 15.36
N GLY A 217 0.48 16.10 14.37
CA GLY A 217 -0.12 14.76 14.38
C GLY A 217 0.90 13.65 14.15
N TRP A 218 0.86 12.67 15.02
CA TRP A 218 1.58 11.41 14.87
C TRP A 218 0.99 10.62 13.68
N PRO A 219 1.80 9.87 12.93
CA PRO A 219 1.28 8.98 11.90
C PRO A 219 0.27 8.01 12.51
N GLY A 220 -0.83 7.76 11.80
CA GLY A 220 -1.78 6.73 12.21
C GLY A 220 -1.24 5.34 11.88
N PHE A 221 -1.46 4.38 12.78
CA PHE A 221 -1.09 2.99 12.55
C PHE A 221 -2.29 2.08 12.62
N VAL A 222 -2.29 1.07 11.78
CA VAL A 222 -3.21 -0.05 11.85
C VAL A 222 -2.45 -1.33 12.07
N LEU A 223 -3.03 -2.18 12.91
CA LEU A 223 -2.49 -3.48 13.29
C LEU A 223 -3.52 -4.57 12.98
N LEU A 224 -3.09 -5.61 12.30
CA LEU A 224 -3.87 -6.82 12.11
C LEU A 224 -3.31 -7.92 13.01
N ASP A 225 -4.15 -8.41 13.95
CA ASP A 225 -3.71 -9.47 14.85
C ASP A 225 -3.79 -10.88 14.22
N ALA A 226 -3.30 -11.87 14.95
CA ALA A 226 -3.30 -13.27 14.52
C ALA A 226 -4.72 -13.84 14.36
N ASP A 227 -5.70 -13.30 15.09
CA ASP A 227 -7.11 -13.71 15.04
C ASP A 227 -7.91 -13.00 13.94
N ASN A 228 -7.25 -12.25 13.04
CA ASN A 228 -7.85 -11.47 11.96
C ASN A 228 -8.68 -10.27 12.43
N VAL A 229 -8.37 -9.69 13.58
CA VAL A 229 -9.00 -8.46 14.04
C VAL A 229 -8.12 -7.27 13.65
N LEU A 230 -8.73 -6.28 13.00
CA LEU A 230 -8.08 -5.05 12.58
C LEU A 230 -8.30 -3.97 13.64
N TYR A 231 -7.22 -3.33 14.05
CA TYR A 231 -7.20 -2.26 15.04
C TYR A 231 -6.57 -1.00 14.47
N TYR A 232 -7.04 0.14 14.97
CA TYR A 232 -6.37 1.42 14.90
C TYR A 232 -5.58 1.66 16.19
N LEU A 233 -4.32 2.07 16.09
CA LEU A 233 -3.52 2.51 17.23
C LEU A 233 -3.84 3.98 17.52
N ASP A 234 -4.51 4.24 18.65
CA ASP A 234 -4.89 5.59 19.07
C ASP A 234 -3.68 6.34 19.65
N TYR A 235 -2.98 5.73 20.59
CA TYR A 235 -1.71 6.21 21.14
C TYR A 235 -0.98 5.11 21.92
N ILE A 236 0.31 5.37 22.23
CA ILE A 236 1.09 4.57 23.19
C ILE A 236 1.14 5.35 24.50
N ASP A 237 0.68 4.77 25.59
CA ASP A 237 0.66 5.44 26.89
C ASP A 237 2.07 5.59 27.51
N GLY A 238 2.17 6.33 28.63
CA GLY A 238 3.44 6.61 29.29
C GLY A 238 4.15 5.37 29.88
N ASP A 239 3.47 4.22 29.94
CA ASP A 239 4.00 2.92 30.36
C ASP A 239 4.37 2.02 29.16
N GLY A 240 4.19 2.52 27.93
CA GLY A 240 4.48 1.81 26.68
C GLY A 240 3.36 0.89 26.19
N ASN A 241 2.15 0.94 26.77
CA ASN A 241 1.05 0.09 26.32
C ASN A 241 0.31 0.71 25.13
N LEU A 242 -0.03 -0.14 24.15
CA LEU A 242 -0.83 0.26 22.99
C LEU A 242 -2.29 0.51 23.38
N GLN A 243 -2.79 1.69 23.06
CA GLN A 243 -4.21 2.01 23.19
C GLN A 243 -4.88 1.80 21.84
N LEU A 244 -5.63 0.71 21.71
CA LEU A 244 -6.16 0.21 20.44
C LEU A 244 -7.67 0.40 20.36
N LYS A 245 -8.13 0.87 19.21
CA LYS A 245 -9.54 0.93 18.84
C LYS A 245 -9.83 -0.12 17.77
N LYS A 246 -10.68 -1.08 18.06
CA LYS A 246 -11.11 -2.09 17.11
C LYS A 246 -11.88 -1.49 15.94
N ILE A 247 -11.51 -1.86 14.73
CA ILE A 247 -12.15 -1.46 13.48
C ILE A 247 -13.10 -2.56 12.98
N ALA A 248 -12.59 -3.79 12.82
CA ALA A 248 -13.37 -4.89 12.25
C ALA A 248 -12.80 -6.26 12.62
N ASP A 249 -13.65 -7.30 12.50
CA ASP A 249 -13.30 -8.70 12.67
C ASP A 249 -13.17 -9.42 11.32
N ASN A 250 -12.49 -10.56 11.33
CA ASN A 250 -12.34 -11.46 10.18
C ASN A 250 -11.64 -10.82 8.98
N ILE A 251 -10.69 -9.93 9.19
CA ILE A 251 -9.99 -9.21 8.14
C ILE A 251 -8.82 -10.04 7.62
N ALA A 252 -8.76 -10.18 6.28
CA ALA A 252 -7.69 -10.88 5.58
C ALA A 252 -6.63 -9.90 5.02
N ALA A 253 -7.06 -8.69 4.62
CA ALA A 253 -6.19 -7.65 4.07
C ALA A 253 -6.79 -6.26 4.27
N PHE A 254 -5.95 -5.24 4.23
CA PHE A 254 -6.36 -3.84 4.34
C PHE A 254 -5.49 -2.94 3.48
N ALA A 255 -6.00 -1.72 3.18
CA ALA A 255 -5.26 -0.64 2.53
C ALA A 255 -5.74 0.70 3.08
N PHE A 256 -4.79 1.56 3.40
CA PHE A 256 -5.02 2.88 3.95
C PHE A 256 -4.39 3.91 3.04
N SER A 257 -5.07 5.05 2.83
CA SER A 257 -4.49 6.17 2.12
C SER A 257 -3.83 7.12 3.11
N SER A 258 -2.65 7.63 2.76
CA SER A 258 -2.09 8.81 3.41
C SER A 258 -2.96 10.03 3.09
N VAL A 259 -3.07 10.95 4.03
CA VAL A 259 -3.86 12.18 3.89
C VAL A 259 -2.94 13.37 4.00
N THR A 260 -2.94 14.21 2.96
CA THR A 260 -2.09 15.41 2.87
C THR A 260 -2.87 16.73 3.05
N VAL A 261 -4.10 16.70 3.59
CA VAL A 261 -4.95 17.89 3.72
C VAL A 261 -5.52 18.04 5.12
N GLU A 262 -5.44 19.24 5.69
CA GLU A 262 -5.96 19.62 7.01
C GLU A 262 -7.37 19.03 7.30
N ASN A 263 -7.50 18.37 8.43
CA ASN A 263 -8.75 17.75 8.93
C ASN A 263 -9.32 16.60 8.09
N ASP A 264 -8.51 15.86 7.34
CA ASP A 264 -9.00 14.82 6.44
C ASP A 264 -8.63 13.41 6.94
N CYS A 265 -9.61 12.65 7.45
CA CYS A 265 -9.47 11.20 7.61
C CYS A 265 -9.55 10.57 6.22
N GLY A 266 -8.47 9.99 5.70
CA GLY A 266 -8.39 9.38 4.38
C GLY A 266 -9.50 8.37 4.05
N THR A 267 -9.39 7.77 2.90
CA THR A 267 -10.23 6.63 2.50
C THR A 267 -9.51 5.34 2.82
N HIS A 268 -10.17 4.44 3.50
CA HIS A 268 -9.60 3.19 3.99
C HIS A 268 -10.43 2.01 3.48
N PHE A 269 -9.75 0.90 3.24
CA PHE A 269 -10.38 -0.34 2.78
C PHE A 269 -9.92 -1.52 3.62
N CYS A 270 -10.81 -2.49 3.80
CA CYS A 270 -10.45 -3.82 4.29
C CYS A 270 -11.21 -4.91 3.53
N ILE A 271 -10.59 -6.08 3.42
CA ILE A 271 -11.15 -7.28 2.80
C ILE A 271 -11.30 -8.32 3.90
N ASP A 272 -12.49 -8.87 4.08
CA ASP A 272 -12.67 -9.96 5.04
C ASP A 272 -12.19 -11.31 4.49
N THR A 273 -12.14 -12.31 5.35
CA THR A 273 -11.71 -13.68 5.01
C THR A 273 -12.61 -14.37 3.99
N SER A 274 -13.79 -13.81 3.69
CA SER A 274 -14.68 -14.29 2.63
C SER A 274 -14.45 -13.61 1.28
N GLY A 275 -13.55 -12.60 1.21
CA GLY A 275 -13.29 -11.78 0.02
C GLY A 275 -14.29 -10.63 -0.15
N GLN A 276 -15.07 -10.29 0.88
CA GLN A 276 -15.94 -9.11 0.84
C GLN A 276 -15.11 -7.85 1.11
N LEU A 277 -15.17 -6.88 0.19
CA LEU A 277 -14.51 -5.58 0.32
C LEU A 277 -15.41 -4.61 1.09
N TYR A 278 -14.80 -3.91 2.04
CA TYR A 278 -15.39 -2.81 2.80
C TYR A 278 -14.57 -1.55 2.65
N ALA A 279 -15.24 -0.39 2.74
CA ALA A 279 -14.61 0.92 2.77
C ALA A 279 -15.12 1.74 3.95
N PHE A 280 -14.30 2.62 4.51
CA PHE A 280 -14.64 3.56 5.57
C PHE A 280 -13.77 4.82 5.47
N GLY A 281 -14.06 5.85 6.29
CA GLY A 281 -13.45 7.16 6.13
C GLY A 281 -14.21 8.03 5.14
N LYS A 282 -13.50 8.88 4.39
CA LYS A 282 -14.11 9.83 3.44
C LYS A 282 -14.32 9.24 2.06
N ASN A 283 -15.43 9.64 1.43
CA ASN A 283 -15.84 9.22 0.09
C ASN A 283 -15.99 10.41 -0.87
N TYR A 284 -15.12 11.41 -0.77
CA TYR A 284 -15.24 12.62 -1.59
C TYR A 284 -15.13 12.33 -3.09
N TYR A 285 -14.38 11.31 -3.46
CA TYR A 285 -14.08 10.98 -4.84
C TYR A 285 -14.89 9.77 -5.37
N GLY A 286 -15.85 9.29 -4.57
CA GLY A 286 -16.72 8.18 -4.97
C GLY A 286 -16.05 6.81 -4.91
N VAL A 287 -14.89 6.69 -4.26
CA VAL A 287 -14.08 5.45 -4.21
C VAL A 287 -14.77 4.27 -3.50
N PHE A 288 -15.88 4.51 -2.78
CA PHE A 288 -16.73 3.43 -2.23
C PHE A 288 -17.53 2.69 -3.32
N GLY A 289 -17.47 3.14 -4.57
CA GLY A 289 -18.10 2.45 -5.71
C GLY A 289 -19.63 2.45 -5.71
N LYS A 290 -20.28 3.39 -5.01
CA LYS A 290 -21.75 3.46 -4.87
C LYS A 290 -22.42 4.56 -5.70
N GLY A 291 -21.73 5.10 -6.71
CA GLY A 291 -22.23 6.21 -7.53
C GLY A 291 -22.39 7.53 -6.76
N ARG A 292 -21.86 7.66 -5.55
CA ARG A 292 -21.94 8.84 -4.68
C ARG A 292 -20.55 9.38 -4.41
N THR A 293 -20.38 10.69 -4.48
CA THR A 293 -19.13 11.42 -4.26
C THR A 293 -19.12 12.18 -2.93
N ALA A 294 -20.10 11.99 -2.06
CA ALA A 294 -20.16 12.67 -0.77
C ALA A 294 -20.52 11.68 0.33
N GLY A 295 -19.89 11.86 1.48
CA GLY A 295 -20.18 11.11 2.68
C GLY A 295 -18.92 10.72 3.45
N TYR A 296 -19.13 10.42 4.71
CA TYR A 296 -18.14 9.88 5.64
C TYR A 296 -18.77 8.64 6.30
N SER A 297 -17.96 7.63 6.56
CA SER A 297 -18.37 6.49 7.36
C SER A 297 -17.26 6.16 8.34
N ASP A 298 -17.52 6.24 9.63
CA ASP A 298 -16.62 5.83 10.71
C ASP A 298 -16.60 4.30 10.94
N THR A 299 -17.48 3.59 10.26
CA THR A 299 -17.55 2.12 10.29
C THR A 299 -17.47 1.54 8.88
N PRO A 300 -16.88 0.34 8.69
CA PRO A 300 -16.79 -0.30 7.40
C PRO A 300 -18.16 -0.51 6.73
N VAL A 301 -18.30 -0.03 5.49
CA VAL A 301 -19.47 -0.24 4.63
C VAL A 301 -19.10 -1.10 3.44
N THR A 302 -19.98 -1.99 3.01
CA THR A 302 -19.73 -2.85 1.86
C THR A 302 -19.56 -2.06 0.58
N VAL A 303 -18.52 -2.38 -0.18
CA VAL A 303 -18.28 -1.86 -1.53
C VAL A 303 -19.11 -2.67 -2.54
N ALA A 304 -19.69 -2.01 -3.54
CA ALA A 304 -20.44 -2.66 -4.60
C ALA A 304 -19.67 -2.59 -5.94
N PHE A 305 -19.69 -3.69 -6.70
CA PHE A 305 -19.23 -3.73 -8.08
C PHE A 305 -20.44 -3.79 -9.01
N PRO A 306 -20.37 -3.21 -10.20
CA PRO A 306 -21.40 -3.43 -11.22
C PRO A 306 -21.47 -4.91 -11.60
N ASN A 307 -22.68 -5.36 -11.92
CA ASN A 307 -22.98 -6.74 -12.37
C ASN A 307 -22.43 -6.99 -13.76
#